data_c35e1c6bea60870893459ff28c2555c2
#
_entry.id   c35e1c6bea60870893459ff28c2555c2
#
_cell.length_a   1.000
_cell.length_b   1.000
_cell.length_c   1.000
_cell.angle_alpha   90.00
_cell.angle_beta   90.00
_cell.angle_gamma   90.00
#
_symmetry.space_group_name_H-M   'P 1'
#
loop_
_entity.id
_entity.type
_entity.pdbx_description
1 polymer ?
#
loop_
_entity_poly.entity_id
_entity_poly.type
_entity_poly.pdbx_seq_one_letter_code
_entity_poly.pdbx_strand_id
1 'polypeptide(L)'
;ILDRCRYDDYSLQSDFSQESRTQFEAYIGKSVKNWPTDVMKAGQKEFNGWSTTAIQKQWLEFRAKVIHDFVEKAAQTVHEVNPKIRFGAYVGGWYSSYYYSGVNWAHPNYDPKAAGYYWAGSAYKNYGYADHCDFMFIGAYAAADSIYGDTEWTMEGFCKQAARLLKGVPFSGGPDIGNSTGFPDGGQGDK
;
A
#
# COMPACT_ATOMS: atom_id res chain seq x y z
N ILE A 1 9.85 -13.80 1.10
CA ILE A 1 8.66 -12.94 1.01
C ILE A 1 8.65 -12.00 2.19
N LEU A 2 8.51 -10.71 1.93
CA LEU A 2 8.24 -9.72 2.96
C LEU A 2 6.75 -9.77 3.30
N ASP A 3 6.42 -9.93 4.57
CA ASP A 3 5.07 -9.81 5.08
C ASP A 3 4.93 -8.53 5.89
N ARG A 4 3.84 -7.79 5.67
CA ARG A 4 3.54 -6.54 6.38
C ARG A 4 4.68 -5.50 6.36
N CYS A 5 5.42 -5.44 5.25
CA CYS A 5 6.41 -4.38 5.02
C CYS A 5 5.68 -3.05 4.74
N ARG A 6 5.26 -2.39 5.82
CA ARG A 6 4.41 -1.20 5.79
C ARG A 6 4.43 -0.50 7.15
N TYR A 7 3.90 0.71 7.18
CA TYR A 7 3.53 1.32 8.45
C TYR A 7 2.39 0.54 9.11
N ASP A 8 2.18 0.77 10.40
CA ASP A 8 1.13 0.06 11.13
C ASP A 8 -0.27 0.38 10.61
N ASP A 9 -1.22 -0.49 10.91
CA ASP A 9 -2.61 -0.30 10.52
C ASP A 9 -3.15 1.01 11.11
N TYR A 10 -3.91 1.75 10.32
CA TYR A 10 -4.44 3.06 10.69
C TYR A 10 -3.37 4.10 11.07
N SER A 11 -2.19 3.97 10.51
CA SER A 11 -1.00 4.76 10.88
C SER A 11 -0.93 6.14 10.23
N LEU A 12 -2.00 6.67 9.65
CA LEU A 12 -2.00 8.03 9.10
C LEU A 12 -1.59 9.10 10.12
N GLN A 13 -1.80 8.81 11.41
CA GLN A 13 -1.47 9.71 12.52
C GLN A 13 -0.14 9.36 13.20
N SER A 14 0.72 8.60 12.56
CA SER A 14 2.02 8.18 13.10
C SER A 14 3.17 8.73 12.27
N ASP A 15 4.37 8.58 12.84
CA ASP A 15 5.63 8.94 12.21
C ASP A 15 5.82 10.44 12.02
N PHE A 16 5.43 11.24 13.03
CA PHE A 16 5.66 12.68 13.04
C PHE A 16 6.89 13.08 13.88
N SER A 17 7.91 12.22 13.90
CA SER A 17 9.20 12.50 14.52
C SER A 17 9.91 13.69 13.84
N GLN A 18 10.91 14.24 14.52
CA GLN A 18 11.74 15.28 13.93
C GLN A 18 12.55 14.75 12.74
N GLU A 19 12.92 13.48 12.78
CA GLU A 19 13.62 12.82 11.68
C GLU A 19 12.73 12.73 10.43
N SER A 20 11.50 12.23 10.58
CA SER A 20 10.53 12.16 9.49
C SER A 20 10.21 13.53 8.92
N ARG A 21 10.11 14.55 9.80
CA ARG A 21 9.96 15.95 9.35
C ARG A 21 11.11 16.37 8.47
N THR A 22 12.35 16.17 8.91
CA THR A 22 13.55 16.57 8.18
C THR A 22 13.61 15.90 6.80
N GLN A 23 13.35 14.59 6.75
CA GLN A 23 13.33 13.84 5.49
C GLN A 23 12.20 14.28 4.57
N PHE A 24 11.02 14.52 5.11
CA PHE A 24 9.88 15.00 4.33
C PHE A 24 10.13 16.41 3.76
N GLU A 25 10.63 17.33 4.58
CA GLU A 25 10.99 18.69 4.13
C GLU A 25 12.05 18.66 3.02
N ALA A 26 13.04 17.76 3.13
CA ALA A 26 14.02 17.52 2.08
C ALA A 26 13.36 16.98 0.80
N TYR A 27 12.43 16.04 0.93
CA TYR A 27 11.68 15.48 -0.19
C TYR A 27 10.87 16.53 -0.96
N ILE A 28 10.16 17.43 -0.25
CA ILE A 28 9.35 18.47 -0.88
C ILE A 28 10.11 19.76 -1.22
N GLY A 29 11.37 19.86 -0.81
CA GLY A 29 12.24 21.03 -1.06
C GLY A 29 11.83 22.30 -0.33
N LYS A 30 11.08 22.19 0.77
CA LYS A 30 10.61 23.35 1.56
C LYS A 30 10.27 22.96 3.00
N SER A 31 10.35 23.94 3.90
CA SER A 31 9.93 23.73 5.29
C SER A 31 8.42 23.69 5.45
N VAL A 32 7.96 22.86 6.40
CA VAL A 32 6.55 22.77 6.82
C VAL A 32 6.35 23.66 8.05
N LYS A 33 5.53 24.70 7.90
CA LYS A 33 5.36 25.73 8.93
C LYS A 33 4.76 25.16 10.22
N ASN A 34 3.68 24.43 10.09
CA ASN A 34 2.95 23.89 11.22
C ASN A 34 3.01 22.35 11.18
N TRP A 35 4.07 21.80 11.76
CA TRP A 35 4.25 20.36 11.83
C TRP A 35 3.63 19.78 13.09
N PRO A 36 2.85 18.67 13.00
CA PRO A 36 2.45 17.95 11.77
C PRO A 36 1.11 18.42 11.18
N THR A 37 0.50 19.48 11.71
CA THR A 37 -0.90 19.85 11.41
C THR A 37 -1.14 20.25 9.94
N ASP A 38 -0.12 20.69 9.23
CA ASP A 38 -0.23 20.97 7.79
C ASP A 38 -0.34 19.69 6.96
N VAL A 39 0.17 18.55 7.45
CA VAL A 39 0.12 17.25 6.78
C VAL A 39 -0.97 16.34 7.34
N MET A 40 -1.27 16.45 8.63
CA MET A 40 -2.28 15.63 9.30
C MET A 40 -2.89 16.39 10.47
N LYS A 41 -4.21 16.45 10.52
CA LYS A 41 -4.93 17.01 11.67
C LYS A 41 -5.14 15.93 12.73
N ALA A 42 -5.08 16.32 13.99
CA ALA A 42 -5.38 15.41 15.10
C ALA A 42 -6.78 14.80 14.92
N GLY A 43 -6.89 13.48 15.13
CA GLY A 43 -8.14 12.74 14.97
C GLY A 43 -8.52 12.40 13.52
N GLN A 44 -7.77 12.83 12.52
CA GLN A 44 -8.03 12.47 11.12
C GLN A 44 -7.63 11.01 10.89
N LYS A 45 -8.59 10.16 10.56
CA LYS A 45 -8.36 8.73 10.27
C LYS A 45 -8.15 8.45 8.79
N GLU A 46 -8.71 9.31 7.93
CA GLU A 46 -8.59 9.20 6.48
C GLU A 46 -8.56 10.60 5.85
N PHE A 47 -8.03 10.69 4.64
CA PHE A 47 -8.12 11.94 3.88
C PHE A 47 -9.47 11.99 3.17
N ASN A 48 -10.25 13.02 3.47
CA ASN A 48 -11.43 13.32 2.70
C ASN A 48 -11.02 13.79 1.30
N GLY A 49 -11.64 13.21 0.26
CA GLY A 49 -11.30 13.48 -1.13
C GLY A 49 -11.29 14.94 -1.51
N TRP A 50 -12.22 15.70 -1.00
CA TRP A 50 -12.36 17.13 -1.30
C TRP A 50 -11.47 18.03 -0.46
N SER A 51 -11.03 17.57 0.70
CA SER A 51 -10.16 18.32 1.62
C SER A 51 -8.70 17.93 1.55
N THR A 52 -8.33 16.93 0.74
CA THR A 52 -6.95 16.49 0.60
C THR A 52 -6.12 17.55 -0.09
N THR A 53 -5.23 18.19 0.66
CA THR A 53 -4.36 19.24 0.18
C THR A 53 -3.14 18.70 -0.60
N ALA A 54 -2.47 19.57 -1.34
CA ALA A 54 -1.25 19.18 -2.06
C ALA A 54 -0.17 18.63 -1.12
N ILE A 55 0.02 19.24 0.05
CA ILE A 55 1.03 18.78 1.02
C ILE A 55 0.64 17.44 1.65
N GLN A 56 -0.65 17.17 1.85
CA GLN A 56 -1.11 15.87 2.31
C GLN A 56 -0.85 14.77 1.29
N LYS A 57 -1.09 15.06 0.00
CA LYS A 57 -0.73 14.13 -1.09
C LYS A 57 0.77 13.88 -1.14
N GLN A 58 1.59 14.92 -0.99
CA GLN A 58 3.05 14.78 -0.92
C GLN A 58 3.49 13.95 0.31
N TRP A 59 2.79 14.07 1.44
CA TRP A 59 3.06 13.22 2.60
C TRP A 59 2.78 11.74 2.33
N LEU A 60 1.68 11.41 1.66
CA LEU A 60 1.40 10.03 1.22
C LEU A 60 2.44 9.52 0.22
N GLU A 61 2.87 10.36 -0.72
CA GLU A 61 3.95 10.05 -1.67
C GLU A 61 5.26 9.76 -0.94
N PHE A 62 5.64 10.59 0.02
CA PHE A 62 6.86 10.41 0.82
C PHE A 62 6.82 9.10 1.62
N ARG A 63 5.71 8.77 2.27
CA ARG A 63 5.58 7.51 3.00
C ARG A 63 5.70 6.30 2.06
N ALA A 64 5.04 6.35 0.92
CA ALA A 64 5.17 5.31 -0.10
C ALA A 64 6.61 5.18 -0.61
N LYS A 65 7.32 6.31 -0.77
CA LYS A 65 8.74 6.33 -1.14
C LYS A 65 9.62 5.60 -0.12
N VAL A 66 9.41 5.84 1.18
CA VAL A 66 10.21 5.18 2.23
C VAL A 66 10.11 3.65 2.13
N ILE A 67 8.90 3.14 1.94
CA ILE A 67 8.69 1.69 1.79
C ILE A 67 9.22 1.18 0.45
N HIS A 68 8.99 1.92 -0.64
CA HIS A 68 9.53 1.60 -1.96
C HIS A 68 11.05 1.45 -1.94
N ASP A 69 11.77 2.44 -1.41
CA ASP A 69 13.24 2.44 -1.37
C ASP A 69 13.79 1.26 -0.54
N PHE A 70 13.08 0.90 0.54
CA PHE A 70 13.43 -0.28 1.33
C PHE A 70 13.23 -1.57 0.52
N VAL A 71 12.09 -1.73 -0.16
CA VAL A 71 11.78 -2.93 -0.96
C VAL A 71 12.78 -3.07 -2.11
N GLU A 72 13.05 -1.99 -2.83
CA GLU A 72 14.08 -1.96 -3.88
C GLU A 72 15.44 -2.44 -3.36
N LYS A 73 15.91 -1.84 -2.26
CA LYS A 73 17.20 -2.22 -1.67
C LYS A 73 17.22 -3.66 -1.17
N ALA A 74 16.13 -4.13 -0.58
CA ALA A 74 16.02 -5.51 -0.12
C ALA A 74 16.07 -6.51 -1.29
N ALA A 75 15.33 -6.24 -2.37
CA ALA A 75 15.34 -7.05 -3.58
C ALA A 75 16.74 -7.13 -4.21
N GLN A 76 17.38 -5.96 -4.39
CA GLN A 76 18.75 -5.88 -4.90
C GLN A 76 19.71 -6.70 -4.03
N THR A 77 19.68 -6.53 -2.71
CA THR A 77 20.56 -7.25 -1.79
C THR A 77 20.37 -8.77 -1.86
N VAL A 78 19.12 -9.23 -1.93
CA VAL A 78 18.83 -10.67 -2.06
C VAL A 78 19.39 -11.23 -3.36
N HIS A 79 19.20 -10.53 -4.49
CA HIS A 79 19.67 -10.99 -5.78
C HIS A 79 21.20 -10.87 -5.95
N GLU A 80 21.85 -9.90 -5.30
CA GLU A 80 23.32 -9.81 -5.22
C GLU A 80 23.92 -11.02 -4.52
N VAL A 81 23.27 -11.49 -3.43
CA VAL A 81 23.73 -12.68 -2.68
C VAL A 81 23.44 -13.96 -3.44
N ASN A 82 22.25 -14.09 -3.99
CA ASN A 82 21.86 -15.25 -4.80
C ASN A 82 20.75 -14.90 -5.80
N PRO A 83 21.07 -14.75 -7.09
CA PRO A 83 20.10 -14.37 -8.12
C PRO A 83 19.04 -15.44 -8.41
N LYS A 84 19.14 -16.62 -7.84
CA LYS A 84 18.14 -17.70 -7.98
C LYS A 84 17.04 -17.61 -6.90
N ILE A 85 17.23 -16.82 -5.86
CA ILE A 85 16.19 -16.61 -4.84
C ILE A 85 15.16 -15.66 -5.41
N ARG A 86 13.90 -16.08 -5.39
CA ARG A 86 12.79 -15.20 -5.75
C ARG A 86 12.42 -14.32 -4.55
N PHE A 87 12.39 -13.03 -4.80
CA PHE A 87 11.98 -12.03 -3.84
C PHE A 87 10.54 -11.60 -4.08
N GLY A 88 9.77 -11.39 -3.03
CA GLY A 88 8.38 -10.97 -3.16
C GLY A 88 7.79 -10.38 -1.89
N ALA A 89 6.59 -9.86 -1.99
CA ALA A 89 5.85 -9.27 -0.88
C ALA A 89 4.45 -9.85 -0.75
N TYR A 90 3.97 -9.96 0.48
CA TYR A 90 2.59 -10.24 0.83
C TYR A 90 1.89 -8.93 1.18
N VAL A 91 0.77 -8.63 0.53
CA VAL A 91 0.02 -7.38 0.69
C VAL A 91 -1.48 -7.63 0.75
N GLY A 92 -2.22 -6.73 1.39
CA GLY A 92 -3.68 -6.77 1.35
C GLY A 92 -4.24 -6.32 0.01
N GLY A 93 -5.27 -7.03 -0.48
CA GLY A 93 -5.91 -6.75 -1.77
C GLY A 93 -6.67 -5.42 -1.85
N TRP A 94 -6.99 -4.79 -0.72
CA TRP A 94 -7.74 -3.53 -0.61
C TRP A 94 -6.88 -2.29 -0.93
N TYR A 95 -6.45 -2.19 -2.16
CA TYR A 95 -5.57 -1.12 -2.64
C TYR A 95 -6.13 0.28 -2.40
N SER A 96 -7.44 0.44 -2.53
CA SER A 96 -8.15 1.73 -2.41
C SER A 96 -7.87 2.45 -1.09
N SER A 97 -7.62 1.71 -0.02
CA SER A 97 -7.32 2.23 1.31
C SER A 97 -5.91 1.90 1.82
N TYR A 98 -5.10 1.19 1.04
CA TYR A 98 -3.77 0.74 1.49
C TYR A 98 -2.78 1.88 1.73
N TYR A 99 -3.07 3.07 1.19
CA TYR A 99 -2.32 4.29 1.50
C TYR A 99 -2.34 4.66 2.99
N TYR A 100 -3.32 4.17 3.78
CA TYR A 100 -3.30 4.32 5.24
C TYR A 100 -2.02 3.77 5.86
N SER A 101 -1.54 2.66 5.35
CA SER A 101 -0.31 2.00 5.80
C SER A 101 0.94 2.48 5.06
N GLY A 102 0.86 3.61 4.35
CA GLY A 102 2.00 4.23 3.68
C GLY A 102 2.62 3.39 2.57
N VAL A 103 1.82 2.61 1.84
CA VAL A 103 2.33 1.67 0.83
C VAL A 103 1.66 1.85 -0.51
N ASN A 104 2.46 1.85 -1.56
CA ASN A 104 2.02 1.64 -2.92
C ASN A 104 2.58 0.31 -3.45
N TRP A 105 1.79 -0.75 -3.39
CA TRP A 105 2.21 -2.07 -3.88
C TRP A 105 1.90 -2.31 -5.38
N ALA A 106 1.41 -1.28 -6.08
CA ALA A 106 1.20 -1.36 -7.53
C ALA A 106 2.52 -1.32 -8.31
N HIS A 107 2.48 -1.68 -9.57
CA HIS A 107 3.55 -1.43 -10.52
C HIS A 107 3.60 0.07 -10.86
N PRO A 108 4.77 0.72 -11.04
CA PRO A 108 4.86 2.15 -11.34
C PRO A 108 4.18 2.56 -12.67
N ASN A 109 3.89 1.62 -13.56
CA ASN A 109 3.09 1.84 -14.76
C ASN A 109 1.57 1.93 -14.49
N TYR A 110 1.13 1.71 -13.26
CA TYR A 110 -0.25 1.98 -12.85
C TYR A 110 -0.33 3.36 -12.21
N ASP A 111 -1.18 4.23 -12.77
CA ASP A 111 -1.37 5.59 -12.25
C ASP A 111 -2.66 5.68 -11.43
N PRO A 112 -2.58 5.66 -10.09
CA PRO A 112 -3.76 5.71 -9.24
C PRO A 112 -4.48 7.05 -9.32
N LYS A 113 -3.77 8.15 -9.61
CA LYS A 113 -4.41 9.45 -9.82
C LYS A 113 -5.26 9.44 -11.08
N ALA A 114 -4.73 8.91 -12.18
CA ALA A 114 -5.48 8.77 -13.44
C ALA A 114 -6.65 7.77 -13.31
N ALA A 115 -6.53 6.79 -12.41
CA ALA A 115 -7.60 5.84 -12.09
C ALA A 115 -8.68 6.42 -11.17
N GLY A 116 -8.56 7.68 -10.74
CA GLY A 116 -9.59 8.37 -9.95
C GLY A 116 -9.43 8.29 -8.44
N TYR A 117 -8.31 7.76 -7.93
CA TYR A 117 -8.05 7.78 -6.49
C TYR A 117 -7.71 9.20 -6.04
N TYR A 118 -8.63 9.83 -5.32
CA TYR A 118 -8.57 11.24 -4.92
C TYR A 118 -7.39 11.59 -4.01
N TRP A 119 -6.95 10.63 -3.22
CA TRP A 119 -5.82 10.78 -2.29
C TRP A 119 -4.46 10.75 -3.01
N ALA A 120 -4.39 10.21 -4.22
CA ALA A 120 -3.13 10.08 -4.96
C ALA A 120 -2.67 11.41 -5.56
N GLY A 121 -1.44 11.79 -5.26
CA GLY A 121 -0.73 12.83 -5.98
C GLY A 121 -0.13 12.31 -7.30
N SER A 122 0.40 13.21 -8.11
CA SER A 122 0.94 12.85 -9.44
C SER A 122 2.23 12.01 -9.37
N ALA A 123 2.99 12.14 -8.29
CA ALA A 123 4.22 11.39 -8.09
C ALA A 123 3.99 10.03 -7.38
N TYR A 124 2.80 9.78 -6.82
CA TYR A 124 2.53 8.57 -6.04
C TYR A 124 2.83 7.28 -6.82
N LYS A 125 2.53 7.23 -8.12
CA LYS A 125 2.82 6.08 -8.98
C LYS A 125 4.29 5.71 -9.03
N ASN A 126 5.19 6.69 -8.91
CA ASN A 126 6.64 6.47 -8.98
C ASN A 126 7.17 5.64 -7.80
N TYR A 127 6.38 5.50 -6.76
CA TYR A 127 6.72 4.75 -5.56
C TYR A 127 5.93 3.43 -5.43
N GLY A 128 5.38 2.98 -6.54
CA GLY A 128 4.93 1.60 -6.68
C GLY A 128 6.13 0.66 -6.75
N TYR A 129 6.10 -0.46 -6.01
CA TYR A 129 7.27 -1.32 -5.88
C TYR A 129 7.12 -2.73 -6.49
N ALA A 130 5.99 -3.02 -7.13
CA ALA A 130 5.77 -4.38 -7.64
C ALA A 130 6.81 -4.85 -8.66
N ASP A 131 7.41 -3.93 -9.42
CA ASP A 131 8.46 -4.22 -10.39
C ASP A 131 9.80 -4.65 -9.76
N HIS A 132 9.98 -4.44 -8.46
CA HIS A 132 11.11 -4.98 -7.69
C HIS A 132 10.86 -6.39 -7.17
N CYS A 133 9.64 -6.92 -7.34
CA CYS A 133 9.25 -8.24 -6.87
C CYS A 133 9.17 -9.23 -8.03
N ASP A 134 9.76 -10.41 -7.85
CA ASP A 134 9.60 -11.54 -8.78
C ASP A 134 8.21 -12.18 -8.67
N PHE A 135 7.54 -11.93 -7.55
CA PHE A 135 6.25 -12.53 -7.23
C PHE A 135 5.55 -11.75 -6.11
N MET A 136 4.23 -11.60 -6.22
CA MET A 136 3.41 -10.96 -5.19
C MET A 136 2.39 -11.94 -4.61
N PHE A 137 2.12 -11.82 -3.32
CA PHE A 137 1.02 -12.50 -2.66
C PHE A 137 -0.04 -11.48 -2.26
N ILE A 138 -1.27 -11.68 -2.72
CA ILE A 138 -2.36 -10.73 -2.54
C ILE A 138 -3.39 -11.31 -1.57
N GLY A 139 -3.57 -10.67 -0.42
CA GLY A 139 -4.60 -11.05 0.53
C GLY A 139 -6.00 -10.77 -0.03
N ALA A 140 -6.65 -11.79 -0.54
CA ALA A 140 -8.00 -11.74 -1.08
C ALA A 140 -9.01 -12.10 0.04
N TYR A 141 -9.05 -11.27 1.09
CA TYR A 141 -9.79 -11.51 2.32
C TYR A 141 -11.26 -11.13 2.17
N ALA A 142 -11.99 -11.94 1.44
CA ALA A 142 -13.43 -11.83 1.30
C ALA A 142 -14.14 -12.88 2.17
N ALA A 143 -15.43 -12.69 2.43
CA ALA A 143 -16.25 -13.70 3.10
C ALA A 143 -16.24 -15.02 2.33
N ALA A 144 -16.37 -16.15 3.03
CA ALA A 144 -16.23 -17.48 2.43
C ALA A 144 -17.27 -17.79 1.34
N ASP A 145 -18.40 -17.10 1.35
CA ASP A 145 -19.45 -17.17 0.34
C ASP A 145 -19.30 -16.15 -0.80
N SER A 146 -18.32 -15.23 -0.67
CA SER A 146 -18.05 -14.15 -1.62
C SER A 146 -16.86 -14.48 -2.52
N ILE A 147 -16.90 -15.61 -3.21
CA ILE A 147 -15.80 -16.08 -4.06
C ILE A 147 -15.80 -15.34 -5.39
N TYR A 148 -16.94 -15.25 -6.05
CA TYR A 148 -17.06 -14.69 -7.40
C TYR A 148 -17.63 -13.28 -7.39
N GLY A 149 -17.21 -12.46 -8.33
CA GLY A 149 -17.70 -11.11 -8.55
C GLY A 149 -16.64 -10.12 -8.99
N ASP A 150 -17.08 -8.90 -9.30
CA ASP A 150 -16.20 -7.83 -9.80
C ASP A 150 -15.90 -6.79 -8.72
N THR A 151 -16.49 -6.90 -7.54
CA THR A 151 -16.26 -5.96 -6.44
C THR A 151 -14.97 -6.26 -5.72
N GLU A 152 -14.33 -5.25 -5.15
CA GLU A 152 -13.10 -5.38 -4.37
C GLU A 152 -13.21 -6.42 -3.23
N TRP A 153 -14.40 -6.61 -2.68
CA TRP A 153 -14.62 -7.51 -1.54
C TRP A 153 -15.10 -8.90 -1.92
N THR A 154 -14.80 -9.35 -3.13
CA THR A 154 -14.86 -10.77 -3.53
C THR A 154 -13.44 -11.29 -3.80
N MET A 155 -13.22 -12.59 -3.65
CA MET A 155 -11.89 -13.18 -3.91
C MET A 155 -11.47 -12.94 -5.37
N GLU A 156 -12.39 -13.16 -6.30
CA GLU A 156 -12.17 -12.89 -7.73
C GLU A 156 -11.93 -11.40 -8.00
N GLY A 157 -12.70 -10.51 -7.37
CA GLY A 157 -12.57 -9.06 -7.54
C GLY A 157 -11.23 -8.54 -7.05
N PHE A 158 -10.73 -9.01 -5.90
CA PHE A 158 -9.37 -8.70 -5.44
C PHE A 158 -8.31 -9.15 -6.46
N CYS A 159 -8.44 -10.36 -7.01
CA CYS A 159 -7.50 -10.86 -8.00
C CYS A 159 -7.58 -10.10 -9.33
N LYS A 160 -8.77 -9.74 -9.79
CA LYS A 160 -8.96 -8.89 -10.98
C LYS A 160 -8.35 -7.51 -10.80
N GLN A 161 -8.51 -6.93 -9.62
CA GLN A 161 -7.88 -5.66 -9.28
C GLN A 161 -6.36 -5.80 -9.27
N ALA A 162 -5.83 -6.81 -8.59
CA ALA A 162 -4.39 -7.06 -8.53
C ALA A 162 -3.77 -7.22 -9.92
N ALA A 163 -4.41 -7.95 -10.83
CA ALA A 163 -3.93 -8.10 -12.21
C ALA A 163 -3.79 -6.75 -12.92
N ARG A 164 -4.73 -5.82 -12.69
CA ARG A 164 -4.65 -4.46 -13.26
C ARG A 164 -3.52 -3.63 -12.65
N LEU A 165 -3.30 -3.75 -11.33
CA LEU A 165 -2.31 -2.99 -10.58
C LEU A 165 -0.89 -3.48 -10.85
N LEU A 166 -0.69 -4.78 -10.96
CA LEU A 166 0.62 -5.42 -11.03
C LEU A 166 1.23 -5.44 -12.43
N LYS A 167 0.45 -5.14 -13.49
CA LYS A 167 0.95 -4.98 -14.86
C LYS A 167 1.82 -6.14 -15.37
N GLY A 168 1.47 -7.36 -14.98
CA GLY A 168 2.17 -8.57 -15.44
C GLY A 168 3.15 -9.17 -14.43
N VAL A 169 3.39 -8.54 -13.29
CA VAL A 169 4.13 -9.19 -12.20
C VAL A 169 3.34 -10.41 -11.73
N PRO A 170 3.95 -11.60 -11.67
CA PRO A 170 3.28 -12.81 -11.24
C PRO A 170 2.74 -12.69 -9.82
N PHE A 171 1.55 -13.20 -9.57
CA PHE A 171 0.96 -13.18 -8.24
C PHE A 171 0.04 -14.36 -7.97
N SER A 172 -0.27 -14.57 -6.69
CA SER A 172 -1.32 -15.49 -6.23
C SER A 172 -2.26 -14.77 -5.27
N GLY A 173 -3.54 -15.04 -5.35
CA GLY A 173 -4.50 -14.67 -4.32
C GLY A 173 -4.38 -15.62 -3.12
N GLY A 174 -4.43 -15.07 -1.91
CA GLY A 174 -4.46 -15.82 -0.66
C GLY A 174 -5.76 -15.51 0.09
N PRO A 175 -6.70 -16.47 0.19
CA PRO A 175 -7.87 -16.29 1.05
C PRO A 175 -7.47 -16.31 2.52
N ASP A 176 -8.27 -15.69 3.36
CA ASP A 176 -8.13 -15.77 4.80
C ASP A 176 -9.14 -16.76 5.37
N ILE A 177 -8.66 -17.77 6.03
CA ILE A 177 -9.48 -18.84 6.64
C ILE A 177 -9.48 -18.79 8.17
N GLY A 178 -8.86 -17.81 8.77
CA GLY A 178 -8.60 -17.81 10.21
C GLY A 178 -8.98 -16.53 10.95
N ASN A 179 -9.41 -15.48 10.29
CA ASN A 179 -9.74 -14.23 10.96
C ASN A 179 -11.14 -13.70 10.64
N SER A 180 -11.57 -12.68 11.38
CA SER A 180 -12.90 -12.08 11.26
C SER A 180 -13.18 -11.38 9.93
N THR A 181 -12.15 -11.05 9.16
CA THR A 181 -12.32 -10.36 7.88
C THR A 181 -12.94 -11.27 6.84
N GLY A 182 -12.57 -12.55 6.84
CA GLY A 182 -13.12 -13.54 5.92
C GLY A 182 -14.42 -14.19 6.39
N PHE A 183 -14.87 -13.96 7.64
CA PHE A 183 -16.01 -14.67 8.23
C PHE A 183 -16.86 -13.73 9.08
N PRO A 184 -18.18 -13.63 8.77
CA PRO A 184 -19.08 -12.66 9.40
C PRO A 184 -19.27 -12.84 10.91
N ASP A 185 -19.02 -14.02 11.43
CA ASP A 185 -19.23 -14.39 12.82
C ASP A 185 -18.00 -14.22 13.73
N GLY A 186 -17.01 -13.45 13.26
CA GLY A 186 -15.83 -13.15 14.07
C GLY A 186 -14.75 -14.20 14.03
N GLY A 187 -14.80 -15.04 13.07
CA GLY A 187 -13.60 -15.50 12.70
C GLY A 187 -12.97 -16.72 12.95
N GLN A 188 -13.55 -17.67 13.02
CA GLN A 188 -12.85 -18.93 12.89
C GLN A 188 -13.39 -19.56 11.65
N GLY A 189 -12.72 -19.39 10.53
CA GLY A 189 -13.05 -20.19 9.40
C GLY A 189 -13.25 -21.60 9.85
N ASP A 190 -14.39 -22.07 9.73
CA ASP A 190 -14.66 -23.45 9.85
C ASP A 190 -14.19 -24.11 8.61
N LYS A 191 -13.05 -24.12 8.58
CA LYS A 191 -12.93 -25.08 8.75
C LYS A 191 -12.91 -25.97 7.58
#